data_f149bd983acfd8743e3e534b9bf57456
#
_entry.id   f149bd983acfd8743e3e534b9bf57456
#
_cell.length_a   1.000
_cell.length_b   1.000
_cell.length_c   1.000
_cell.angle_alpha   90.00
_cell.angle_beta   90.00
_cell.angle_gamma   90.00
#
_symmetry.space_group_name_H-M   'P 1'
#
loop_
_entity.id
_entity.type
_entity.pdbx_description
1 polymer ?
#
loop_
_entity_poly.entity_id
_entity_poly.type
_entity_poly.pdbx_seq_one_letter_code
_entity_poly.pdbx_strand_id
1 'polypeptide(L)'
;EVNLLEITKLYAEMAAYYQTVDSTENCNFPLNDKMALYHTFEAMRKVNRPDELDWRRVSSVQNVAWKTGTSYGSRDAWAIGLTPDYAVGVWVGNADGSGTPNLTGARTAGPVMFDLIGLLPFSHWFDKPEHKPRHIRVCKHSGHRAGKYCTETRSIQAFESTTEGPVCPYCHPVHLSLDGRYRIIDRSEPTITKNVFTLP
;
A
#
# COMPACT_ATOMS: atom_id res chain seq x y z
N GLU A 1 -20.34 -8.05 0.21
CA GLU A 1 -20.69 -7.42 -1.07
C GLU A 1 -20.54 -5.92 -0.90
N VAL A 2 -20.10 -5.23 -1.95
CA VAL A 2 -19.99 -3.77 -2.00
C VAL A 2 -20.69 -3.29 -3.27
N ASN A 3 -21.27 -2.10 -3.24
CA ASN A 3 -21.79 -1.46 -4.42
C ASN A 3 -20.88 -0.31 -4.90
N LEU A 4 -21.07 0.11 -6.13
CA LEU A 4 -20.22 1.13 -6.76
C LEU A 4 -20.24 2.45 -5.99
N LEU A 5 -21.41 2.88 -5.51
CA LEU A 5 -21.53 4.13 -4.77
C LEU A 5 -20.78 4.09 -3.43
N GLU A 6 -20.90 3.00 -2.68
CA GLU A 6 -20.24 2.84 -1.38
C GLU A 6 -18.71 2.88 -1.52
N ILE A 7 -18.15 2.12 -2.47
CA ILE A 7 -16.70 2.11 -2.65
C ILE A 7 -16.20 3.46 -3.20
N THR A 8 -16.90 4.09 -4.12
CA THR A 8 -16.52 5.41 -4.65
C THR A 8 -16.58 6.47 -3.54
N LYS A 9 -17.60 6.41 -2.69
CA LYS A 9 -17.74 7.29 -1.53
C LYS A 9 -16.60 7.09 -0.53
N LEU A 10 -16.19 5.85 -0.25
CA LEU A 10 -15.05 5.57 0.62
C LEU A 10 -13.76 6.25 0.12
N TYR A 11 -13.49 6.19 -1.19
CA TYR A 11 -12.33 6.86 -1.78
C TYR A 11 -12.47 8.40 -1.70
N ALA A 12 -13.66 8.94 -1.91
CA ALA A 12 -13.92 10.38 -1.72
C ALA A 12 -13.67 10.79 -0.26
N GLU A 13 -14.13 10.00 0.70
CA GLU A 13 -13.88 10.23 2.13
C GLU A 13 -12.39 10.19 2.48
N MET A 14 -11.59 9.31 1.85
CA MET A 14 -10.13 9.30 2.00
C MET A 14 -9.49 10.61 1.55
N ALA A 15 -9.92 11.17 0.41
CA ALA A 15 -9.42 12.45 -0.09
C ALA A 15 -9.84 13.62 0.79
N ALA A 16 -11.11 13.65 1.18
CA ALA A 16 -11.64 14.68 2.08
C ALA A 16 -10.93 14.67 3.45
N TYR A 17 -10.74 13.50 4.03
CA TYR A 17 -9.98 13.32 5.26
C TYR A 17 -8.56 13.86 5.11
N TYR A 18 -7.88 13.51 4.00
CA TYR A 18 -6.54 13.99 3.75
C TYR A 18 -6.42 15.51 3.73
N GLN A 19 -7.42 16.19 3.19
CA GLN A 19 -7.45 17.65 3.06
C GLN A 19 -7.81 18.35 4.39
N THR A 20 -8.64 17.73 5.23
CA THR A 20 -9.23 18.37 6.43
C THR A 20 -8.47 18.15 7.73
N VAL A 21 -7.47 17.27 7.78
CA VAL A 21 -6.81 16.80 9.03
C VAL A 21 -5.96 17.87 9.77
N ASP A 22 -5.89 19.10 9.30
CA ASP A 22 -5.38 20.21 10.13
C ASP A 22 -6.43 20.76 11.13
N SER A 23 -7.67 20.31 11.02
CA SER A 23 -8.77 20.62 11.93
C SER A 23 -9.06 19.41 12.84
N THR A 24 -9.06 19.65 14.15
CA THR A 24 -9.26 18.67 15.23
C THR A 24 -10.65 18.02 15.29
N GLU A 25 -11.34 17.89 14.18
CA GLU A 25 -12.67 17.32 14.14
C GLU A 25 -12.65 15.81 13.88
N ASN A 26 -13.40 15.10 14.72
CA ASN A 26 -13.58 13.64 14.71
C ASN A 26 -14.01 13.09 13.35
N CYS A 27 -13.05 12.73 12.52
CA CYS A 27 -13.32 11.88 11.37
C CYS A 27 -13.26 10.41 11.80
N ASN A 28 -14.33 9.67 11.57
CA ASN A 28 -14.42 8.22 11.83
C ASN A 28 -13.59 7.37 10.89
N PHE A 29 -12.57 7.94 10.23
CA PHE A 29 -11.73 7.18 9.34
C PHE A 29 -10.61 6.48 10.13
N PRO A 30 -10.44 5.14 10.01
CA PRO A 30 -9.54 4.37 10.86
C PRO A 30 -8.04 4.59 10.59
N LEU A 31 -7.67 5.39 9.59
CA LEU A 31 -6.28 5.69 9.24
C LEU A 31 -5.90 7.09 9.74
N ASN A 32 -5.40 7.18 10.94
CA ASN A 32 -4.96 8.45 11.56
C ASN A 32 -3.62 8.99 11.01
N ASP A 33 -3.10 8.45 9.92
CA ASP A 33 -1.79 8.82 9.40
C ASP A 33 -1.91 9.43 8.00
N LYS A 34 -1.91 10.78 7.95
CA LYS A 34 -1.93 11.57 6.71
C LYS A 34 -0.78 11.18 5.76
N MET A 35 0.37 10.80 6.31
CA MET A 35 1.51 10.38 5.51
C MET A 35 1.28 8.99 4.87
N ALA A 36 0.63 8.06 5.57
CA ALA A 36 0.27 6.76 5.01
C ALA A 36 -0.71 6.91 3.84
N LEU A 37 -1.71 7.80 3.97
CA LEU A 37 -2.63 8.13 2.88
C LEU A 37 -1.89 8.75 1.68
N TYR A 38 -1.00 9.73 1.91
CA TYR A 38 -0.20 10.31 0.85
C TYR A 38 0.59 9.27 0.06
N HIS A 39 1.29 8.38 0.77
CA HIS A 39 2.04 7.31 0.09
C HIS A 39 1.15 6.29 -0.59
N THR A 40 -0.04 6.05 -0.08
CA THR A 40 -1.04 5.21 -0.75
C THR A 40 -1.47 5.85 -2.06
N PHE A 41 -1.81 7.14 -2.06
CA PHE A 41 -2.16 7.88 -3.28
C PHE A 41 -0.99 7.94 -4.27
N GLU A 42 0.24 8.16 -3.78
CA GLU A 42 1.45 8.12 -4.60
C GLU A 42 1.69 6.73 -5.24
N ALA A 43 1.46 5.65 -4.51
CA ALA A 43 1.58 4.30 -5.04
C ALA A 43 0.51 4.03 -6.11
N MET A 44 -0.74 4.43 -5.86
CA MET A 44 -1.85 4.31 -6.80
C MET A 44 -1.66 5.16 -8.05
N ARG A 45 -1.07 6.37 -7.93
CA ARG A 45 -0.73 7.23 -9.06
C ARG A 45 0.29 6.59 -10.00
N LYS A 46 1.22 5.80 -9.46
CA LYS A 46 2.29 5.15 -10.23
C LYS A 46 1.84 3.93 -11.03
N VAL A 47 0.63 3.48 -10.88
CA VAL A 47 0.07 2.39 -11.69
C VAL A 47 0.02 2.81 -13.16
N ASN A 48 0.42 1.92 -14.07
CA ASN A 48 0.41 2.24 -15.50
C ASN A 48 -1.02 2.41 -15.98
N ARG A 49 -1.26 3.52 -16.69
CA ARG A 49 -2.54 3.78 -17.34
C ARG A 49 -2.72 2.88 -18.55
N PRO A 50 -3.96 2.44 -18.82
CA PRO A 50 -4.26 1.76 -20.08
C PRO A 50 -3.88 2.65 -21.26
N ASP A 51 -3.26 2.07 -22.28
CA ASP A 51 -2.95 2.67 -23.57
C ASP A 51 -2.07 3.93 -23.60
N GLU A 52 -1.54 4.37 -22.44
CA GLU A 52 -0.68 5.55 -22.32
C GLU A 52 0.73 5.16 -21.84
N LEU A 53 1.63 4.83 -22.76
CA LEU A 53 3.01 4.43 -22.44
C LEU A 53 3.85 5.57 -21.82
N ASP A 54 3.57 6.83 -22.15
CA ASP A 54 4.38 7.99 -21.77
C ASP A 54 3.66 9.08 -20.95
N TRP A 55 2.47 8.81 -20.41
CA TRP A 55 1.67 9.79 -19.67
C TRP A 55 2.45 10.51 -18.55
N ARG A 56 3.42 9.83 -17.94
CA ARG A 56 4.25 10.39 -16.86
C ARG A 56 5.15 11.54 -17.31
N ARG A 57 5.38 11.66 -18.62
CA ARG A 57 6.24 12.70 -19.22
C ARG A 57 5.45 13.92 -19.70
N VAL A 58 4.14 13.81 -19.73
CA VAL A 58 3.25 14.88 -20.22
C VAL A 58 2.71 15.65 -19.02
N SER A 59 3.26 16.84 -18.78
CA SER A 59 2.91 17.69 -17.61
C SER A 59 1.46 18.20 -17.61
N SER A 60 0.77 18.16 -18.75
CA SER A 60 -0.63 18.56 -18.87
C SER A 60 -1.62 17.46 -18.49
N VAL A 61 -1.16 16.23 -18.26
CA VAL A 61 -2.04 15.12 -17.87
C VAL A 61 -2.28 15.17 -16.37
N GLN A 62 -3.55 15.20 -15.99
CA GLN A 62 -3.97 15.23 -14.60
C GLN A 62 -3.48 14.00 -13.84
N ASN A 63 -2.91 14.21 -12.66
CA ASN A 63 -2.52 13.12 -11.76
C ASN A 63 -3.78 12.47 -11.17
N VAL A 64 -3.84 11.14 -11.23
CA VAL A 64 -4.95 10.35 -10.69
C VAL A 64 -4.39 9.18 -9.91
N ALA A 65 -4.77 9.07 -8.65
CA ALA A 65 -4.61 7.83 -7.90
C ALA A 65 -5.71 6.87 -8.33
N TRP A 66 -5.37 5.68 -8.82
CA TRP A 66 -6.40 4.77 -9.30
C TRP A 66 -6.13 3.32 -8.94
N LYS A 67 -7.25 2.57 -8.82
CA LYS A 67 -7.22 1.14 -8.50
C LYS A 67 -8.26 0.41 -9.31
N THR A 68 -7.87 -0.78 -9.80
CA THR A 68 -8.77 -1.68 -10.51
C THR A 68 -9.11 -2.90 -9.68
N GLY A 69 -10.24 -3.48 -9.99
CA GLY A 69 -10.66 -4.80 -9.52
C GLY A 69 -11.22 -5.62 -10.68
N THR A 70 -11.05 -6.94 -10.61
CA THR A 70 -11.68 -7.89 -11.52
C THR A 70 -12.13 -9.07 -10.67
N SER A 71 -13.42 -9.41 -10.74
CA SER A 71 -13.95 -10.55 -10.00
C SER A 71 -13.58 -11.88 -10.66
N TYR A 72 -13.67 -12.94 -9.88
CA TYR A 72 -13.46 -14.30 -10.40
C TYR A 72 -14.44 -14.62 -11.55
N GLY A 73 -13.92 -15.22 -12.62
CA GLY A 73 -14.69 -15.52 -13.82
C GLY A 73 -15.00 -14.31 -14.70
N SER A 74 -14.27 -13.20 -14.54
CA SER A 74 -14.46 -11.97 -15.35
C SER A 74 -15.91 -11.49 -15.40
N ARG A 75 -16.58 -11.50 -14.26
CA ARG A 75 -17.99 -11.04 -14.12
C ARG A 75 -18.08 -9.53 -13.93
N ASP A 76 -17.12 -8.98 -13.16
CA ASP A 76 -17.10 -7.58 -12.78
C ASP A 76 -15.73 -6.99 -13.05
N ALA A 77 -15.70 -5.87 -13.71
CA ALA A 77 -14.53 -5.03 -13.90
C ALA A 77 -14.77 -3.67 -13.23
N TRP A 78 -13.87 -3.30 -12.33
CA TRP A 78 -13.96 -2.10 -11.52
C TRP A 78 -12.78 -1.19 -11.77
N ALA A 79 -13.01 0.11 -11.79
CA ALA A 79 -11.98 1.14 -11.70
C ALA A 79 -12.46 2.28 -10.84
N ILE A 80 -11.64 2.69 -9.87
CA ILE A 80 -11.86 3.87 -9.04
C ILE A 80 -10.68 4.81 -9.27
N GLY A 81 -10.96 6.04 -9.67
CA GLY A 81 -9.98 7.11 -9.81
C GLY A 81 -10.22 8.19 -8.76
N LEU A 82 -9.15 8.73 -8.21
CA LEU A 82 -9.17 9.72 -7.16
C LEU A 82 -8.23 10.87 -7.48
N THR A 83 -8.75 12.09 -7.35
CA THR A 83 -7.99 13.34 -7.28
C THR A 83 -8.32 14.02 -5.96
N PRO A 84 -7.66 15.12 -5.56
CA PRO A 84 -8.08 15.88 -4.39
C PRO A 84 -9.57 16.31 -4.42
N ASP A 85 -10.09 16.67 -5.59
CA ASP A 85 -11.42 17.26 -5.70
C ASP A 85 -12.50 16.28 -6.17
N TYR A 86 -12.11 15.14 -6.78
CA TYR A 86 -13.05 14.23 -7.44
C TYR A 86 -12.70 12.77 -7.15
N ALA A 87 -13.76 11.97 -6.97
CA ALA A 87 -13.69 10.51 -6.99
C ALA A 87 -14.63 9.98 -8.08
N VAL A 88 -14.11 9.17 -8.99
CA VAL A 88 -14.86 8.59 -10.10
C VAL A 88 -14.78 7.07 -10.00
N GLY A 89 -15.93 6.42 -9.86
CA GLY A 89 -16.05 4.96 -9.88
C GLY A 89 -16.73 4.47 -11.16
N VAL A 90 -16.17 3.43 -11.76
CA VAL A 90 -16.74 2.77 -12.94
C VAL A 90 -16.82 1.26 -12.68
N TRP A 91 -17.98 0.71 -12.97
CA TRP A 91 -18.22 -0.72 -13.02
C TRP A 91 -18.67 -1.11 -14.42
N VAL A 92 -18.13 -2.21 -14.92
CA VAL A 92 -18.54 -2.83 -16.19
C VAL A 92 -18.76 -4.31 -15.93
N GLY A 93 -19.91 -4.80 -16.33
CA GLY A 93 -20.30 -6.21 -16.13
C GLY A 93 -21.70 -6.47 -16.71
N ASN A 94 -22.15 -7.70 -16.56
CA ASN A 94 -23.49 -8.11 -16.98
C ASN A 94 -24.43 -8.11 -15.78
N ALA A 95 -25.63 -7.60 -15.95
CA ALA A 95 -26.63 -7.51 -14.89
C ALA A 95 -27.07 -8.90 -14.36
N ASP A 96 -26.97 -9.93 -15.19
CA ASP A 96 -27.25 -11.32 -14.82
C ASP A 96 -26.08 -12.02 -14.12
N GLY A 97 -24.93 -11.33 -13.94
CA GLY A 97 -23.73 -11.88 -13.33
C GLY A 97 -22.95 -12.87 -14.22
N SER A 98 -23.30 -12.95 -15.52
CA SER A 98 -22.53 -13.77 -16.47
C SER A 98 -21.14 -13.16 -16.71
N GLY A 99 -20.12 -14.03 -16.81
CA GLY A 99 -18.75 -13.60 -17.11
C GLY A 99 -18.56 -13.27 -18.59
N THR A 100 -17.75 -12.27 -18.88
CA THR A 100 -17.35 -11.93 -20.24
C THR A 100 -15.86 -12.18 -20.41
N PRO A 101 -15.42 -13.01 -21.39
CA PRO A 101 -14.00 -13.24 -21.63
C PRO A 101 -13.22 -11.93 -21.81
N ASN A 102 -12.04 -11.85 -21.16
CA ASN A 102 -11.16 -10.68 -21.20
C ASN A 102 -11.72 -9.41 -20.52
N LEU A 103 -12.84 -9.45 -19.84
CA LEU A 103 -13.33 -8.35 -19.04
C LEU A 103 -12.38 -8.15 -17.84
N THR A 104 -11.67 -7.03 -17.83
CA THR A 104 -10.78 -6.67 -16.71
C THR A 104 -10.91 -5.19 -16.38
N GLY A 105 -10.73 -4.85 -15.10
CA GLY A 105 -10.81 -3.47 -14.65
C GLY A 105 -9.88 -2.53 -15.43
N ALA A 106 -8.66 -2.97 -15.74
CA ALA A 106 -7.69 -2.15 -16.45
C ALA A 106 -8.07 -1.88 -17.92
N ARG A 107 -8.67 -2.86 -18.60
CA ARG A 107 -8.95 -2.76 -20.05
C ARG A 107 -10.33 -2.20 -20.37
N THR A 108 -11.26 -2.32 -19.44
CA THR A 108 -12.68 -1.94 -19.71
C THR A 108 -13.12 -0.76 -18.84
N ALA A 109 -13.08 -0.88 -17.53
CA ALA A 109 -13.50 0.17 -16.62
C ALA A 109 -12.48 1.33 -16.54
N GLY A 110 -11.17 1.04 -16.61
CA GLY A 110 -10.10 2.04 -16.52
C GLY A 110 -10.18 3.12 -17.58
N PRO A 111 -10.22 2.81 -18.89
CA PRO A 111 -10.36 3.82 -19.94
C PRO A 111 -11.56 4.73 -19.73
N VAL A 112 -12.75 4.18 -19.46
CA VAL A 112 -13.97 4.95 -19.19
C VAL A 112 -13.79 5.88 -17.99
N MET A 113 -13.16 5.41 -16.93
CA MET A 113 -12.86 6.22 -15.74
C MET A 113 -11.94 7.41 -16.10
N PHE A 114 -10.88 7.19 -16.89
CA PHE A 114 -9.98 8.27 -17.30
C PHE A 114 -10.66 9.27 -18.24
N ASP A 115 -11.50 8.80 -19.15
CA ASP A 115 -12.30 9.67 -20.02
C ASP A 115 -13.23 10.58 -19.20
N LEU A 116 -13.91 10.01 -18.19
CA LEU A 116 -14.76 10.79 -17.28
C LEU A 116 -13.96 11.81 -16.47
N ILE A 117 -12.81 11.44 -15.95
CA ILE A 117 -11.92 12.37 -15.23
C ILE A 117 -11.42 13.47 -16.16
N GLY A 118 -11.14 13.16 -17.42
CA GLY A 118 -10.72 14.13 -18.44
C GLY A 118 -11.78 15.21 -18.77
N LEU A 119 -13.04 14.95 -18.46
CA LEU A 119 -14.14 15.93 -18.60
C LEU A 119 -14.30 16.86 -17.39
N LEU A 120 -13.65 16.52 -16.26
CA LEU A 120 -13.74 17.30 -15.04
C LEU A 120 -12.71 18.44 -15.05
N PRO A 121 -12.94 19.52 -14.28
CA PRO A 121 -11.94 20.55 -14.08
C PRO A 121 -10.61 19.97 -13.56
N PHE A 122 -9.51 20.61 -13.96
CA PHE A 122 -8.18 20.18 -13.50
C PHE A 122 -8.05 20.30 -11.97
N SER A 123 -7.62 19.23 -11.34
CA SER A 123 -7.33 19.15 -9.91
C SER A 123 -5.83 19.08 -9.70
N HIS A 124 -5.30 19.91 -8.81
CA HIS A 124 -3.91 19.80 -8.39
C HIS A 124 -3.67 18.50 -7.63
N TRP A 125 -2.43 18.03 -7.59
CA TRP A 125 -2.12 16.83 -6.81
C TRP A 125 -2.12 17.14 -5.31
N PHE A 126 -2.28 16.11 -4.50
CA PHE A 126 -2.20 16.21 -3.04
C PHE A 126 -0.86 16.79 -2.60
N ASP A 127 -0.87 17.79 -1.73
CA ASP A 127 0.32 18.36 -1.14
C ASP A 127 1.01 17.33 -0.25
N LYS A 128 2.32 17.25 -0.37
CA LYS A 128 3.08 16.34 0.49
C LYS A 128 3.07 16.88 1.92
N PRO A 129 2.66 16.05 2.93
CA PRO A 129 2.66 16.49 4.30
C PRO A 129 4.07 16.87 4.76
N GLU A 130 4.20 17.95 5.51
CA GLU A 130 5.44 18.29 6.19
C GLU A 130 5.69 17.23 7.28
N HIS A 131 6.69 16.42 7.08
CA HIS A 131 7.07 15.40 8.04
C HIS A 131 8.59 15.31 8.14
N LYS A 132 9.10 15.30 9.38
CA LYS A 132 10.51 14.98 9.62
C LYS A 132 10.67 13.47 9.60
N PRO A 133 11.26 12.89 8.55
CA PRO A 133 11.40 11.45 8.48
C PRO A 133 12.26 10.95 9.64
N ARG A 134 11.75 10.00 10.40
CA ARG A 134 12.55 9.25 11.37
C ARG A 134 13.18 8.06 10.67
N HIS A 135 14.46 7.81 10.96
CA HIS A 135 15.13 6.63 10.45
C HIS A 135 15.08 5.53 11.50
N ILE A 136 14.54 4.39 11.15
CA ILE A 136 14.54 3.19 11.99
C ILE A 136 15.33 2.07 11.33
N ARG A 137 15.94 1.23 12.15
CA ARG A 137 16.58 0.00 11.67
C ARG A 137 15.57 -1.12 11.63
N VAL A 138 15.47 -1.78 10.49
CA VAL A 138 14.64 -2.96 10.29
C VAL A 138 15.48 -4.18 9.93
N CYS A 139 15.01 -5.35 10.32
CA CYS A 139 15.60 -6.61 9.92
C CYS A 139 15.44 -6.77 8.40
N LYS A 140 16.54 -7.09 7.69
CA LYS A 140 16.48 -7.29 6.23
C LYS A 140 15.58 -8.44 5.81
N HIS A 141 15.50 -9.48 6.62
CA HIS A 141 14.76 -10.69 6.30
C HIS A 141 13.25 -10.55 6.57
N SER A 142 12.87 -9.98 7.70
CA SER A 142 11.46 -9.92 8.12
C SER A 142 10.77 -8.58 7.88
N GLY A 143 11.54 -7.49 7.69
CA GLY A 143 10.99 -6.14 7.63
C GLY A 143 10.56 -5.54 8.98
N HIS A 144 10.50 -6.32 10.06
CA HIS A 144 10.19 -5.83 11.40
C HIS A 144 11.28 -4.92 11.94
N ARG A 145 10.97 -4.10 12.96
CA ARG A 145 11.96 -3.33 13.70
C ARG A 145 13.08 -4.24 14.18
N ALA A 146 14.33 -3.84 13.94
CA ALA A 146 15.47 -4.68 14.27
C ALA A 146 15.60 -4.92 15.77
N GLY A 147 15.66 -6.17 16.17
CA GLY A 147 15.98 -6.60 17.53
C GLY A 147 17.47 -6.84 17.73
N LYS A 148 17.86 -7.13 18.97
CA LYS A 148 19.27 -7.35 19.36
C LYS A 148 19.94 -8.53 18.64
N TYR A 149 19.15 -9.46 18.14
CA TYR A 149 19.66 -10.67 17.47
C TYR A 149 19.66 -10.57 15.94
N CYS A 150 19.16 -9.46 15.36
CA CYS A 150 19.20 -9.24 13.93
C CYS A 150 20.63 -8.91 13.48
N THR A 151 21.26 -9.82 12.74
CA THR A 151 22.61 -9.65 12.20
C THR A 151 22.64 -8.77 10.97
N GLU A 152 21.58 -8.84 10.14
CA GLU A 152 21.44 -8.04 8.95
C GLU A 152 20.29 -7.04 9.12
N THR A 153 20.64 -5.77 9.06
CA THR A 153 19.67 -4.67 9.20
C THR A 153 19.83 -3.67 8.08
N ARG A 154 18.75 -2.93 7.79
CA ARG A 154 18.77 -1.75 6.91
C ARG A 154 18.08 -0.59 7.59
N SER A 155 18.51 0.62 7.29
CA SER A 155 17.80 1.83 7.70
C SER A 155 16.70 2.14 6.68
N ILE A 156 15.51 2.43 7.18
CA ILE A 156 14.39 2.91 6.35
C ILE A 156 13.85 4.21 6.95
N GLN A 157 13.25 5.03 6.11
CA GLN A 157 12.43 6.13 6.58
C GLN A 157 11.13 5.55 7.15
N ALA A 158 10.76 5.99 8.33
CA ALA A 158 9.59 5.52 9.04
C ALA A 158 8.64 6.68 9.35
N PHE A 159 7.38 6.35 9.36
CA PHE A 159 6.33 7.22 9.87
C PHE A 159 6.20 7.04 11.38
N GLU A 160 5.57 8.00 12.03
CA GLU A 160 5.45 7.99 13.50
C GLU A 160 4.80 6.69 14.01
N SER A 161 3.73 6.24 13.33
CA SER A 161 3.03 4.99 13.62
C SER A 161 3.90 3.73 13.47
N THR A 162 4.92 3.75 12.60
CA THR A 162 5.79 2.58 12.36
C THR A 162 6.98 2.52 13.31
N THR A 163 7.30 3.59 14.04
CA THR A 163 8.40 3.57 15.02
C THR A 163 8.12 2.65 16.21
N GLU A 164 6.84 2.40 16.52
CA GLU A 164 6.35 1.54 17.60
C GLU A 164 6.04 0.11 17.13
N GLY A 165 6.33 -0.22 15.88
CA GLY A 165 6.12 -1.55 15.31
C GLY A 165 6.81 -2.67 16.09
N PRO A 166 6.32 -3.92 15.99
CA PRO A 166 6.87 -5.05 16.74
C PRO A 166 8.34 -5.30 16.38
N VAL A 167 9.11 -5.67 17.38
CA VAL A 167 10.51 -6.11 17.21
C VAL A 167 10.53 -7.44 16.49
N CYS A 168 11.53 -7.66 15.63
CA CYS A 168 11.66 -8.89 14.86
C CYS A 168 11.62 -10.14 15.78
N PRO A 169 10.62 -11.01 15.63
CA PRO A 169 10.50 -12.23 16.43
C PRO A 169 11.30 -13.40 15.86
N TYR A 170 11.79 -13.27 14.63
CA TYR A 170 12.37 -14.36 13.86
C TYR A 170 13.89 -14.52 14.05
N CYS A 171 14.56 -13.47 14.52
CA CYS A 171 16.00 -13.53 14.81
C CYS A 171 16.22 -13.89 16.28
N HIS A 172 16.86 -15.01 16.52
CA HIS A 172 17.14 -15.49 17.88
C HIS A 172 18.50 -16.21 17.94
N PRO A 173 19.11 -16.30 19.13
CA PRO A 173 20.34 -17.05 19.30
C PRO A 173 20.06 -18.56 19.30
N VAL A 174 20.93 -19.30 18.66
CA VAL A 174 20.99 -20.77 18.77
C VAL A 174 22.36 -21.18 19.30
N HIS A 175 22.39 -22.22 20.13
CA HIS A 175 23.63 -22.84 20.60
C HIS A 175 23.98 -23.98 19.66
N LEU A 176 25.21 -23.97 19.16
CA LEU A 176 25.73 -24.97 18.25
C LEU A 176 26.90 -25.70 18.88
N SER A 177 27.16 -26.90 18.42
CA SER A 177 28.42 -27.63 18.70
C SER A 177 29.64 -26.80 18.30
N LEU A 178 30.82 -27.07 18.85
CA LEU A 178 32.01 -26.30 18.54
C LEU A 178 32.40 -26.30 17.05
N ASP A 179 32.03 -27.35 16.33
CA ASP A 179 32.18 -27.44 14.87
C ASP A 179 31.06 -26.75 14.08
N GLY A 180 30.04 -26.20 14.76
CA GLY A 180 28.94 -25.47 14.17
C GLY A 180 27.90 -26.31 13.42
N ARG A 181 27.97 -27.65 13.48
CA ARG A 181 27.14 -28.55 12.66
C ARG A 181 25.80 -28.89 13.28
N TYR A 182 25.73 -28.95 14.63
CA TYR A 182 24.56 -29.43 15.35
C TYR A 182 24.03 -28.38 16.32
N ARG A 183 22.69 -28.27 16.42
CA ARG A 183 22.07 -27.47 17.47
C ARG A 183 22.12 -28.24 18.79
N ILE A 184 22.65 -27.60 19.80
CA ILE A 184 22.75 -28.17 21.17
C ILE A 184 21.58 -27.59 21.98
N ILE A 185 20.80 -28.49 22.56
CA ILE A 185 19.65 -28.15 23.42
C ILE A 185 20.09 -28.18 24.89
N ASP A 186 20.90 -29.18 25.26
CA ASP A 186 21.47 -29.32 26.59
C ASP A 186 22.75 -28.48 26.70
N ARG A 187 22.83 -27.65 27.74
CA ARG A 187 23.94 -26.73 27.98
C ARG A 187 25.09 -27.37 28.76
N SER A 188 25.09 -28.65 28.97
CA SER A 188 26.17 -29.39 29.65
C SER A 188 27.48 -29.43 28.85
N GLU A 189 27.40 -29.21 27.53
CA GLU A 189 28.58 -29.23 26.65
C GLU A 189 29.00 -27.82 26.25
N PRO A 190 30.27 -27.58 25.94
CA PRO A 190 30.74 -26.30 25.41
C PRO A 190 30.09 -26.01 24.03
N THR A 191 29.53 -24.83 23.90
CA THR A 191 28.80 -24.41 22.71
C THR A 191 29.30 -23.08 22.18
N ILE A 192 29.09 -22.85 20.88
CA ILE A 192 29.16 -21.52 20.27
C ILE A 192 27.73 -20.97 20.07
N THR A 193 27.54 -19.67 20.26
CA THR A 193 26.25 -19.02 20.04
C THR A 193 26.27 -18.30 18.70
N LYS A 194 25.28 -18.59 17.85
CA LYS A 194 25.08 -17.92 16.58
C LYS A 194 23.66 -17.37 16.50
N ASN A 195 23.53 -16.13 16.04
CA ASN A 195 22.21 -15.57 15.74
C ASN A 195 21.73 -16.07 14.39
N VAL A 196 20.51 -16.59 14.33
CA VAL A 196 19.90 -17.12 13.13
C VAL A 196 18.53 -16.50 12.89
N PHE A 197 18.13 -16.47 11.64
CA PHE A 197 16.78 -16.14 11.21
C PHE A 197 16.04 -17.45 10.89
N THR A 198 14.88 -17.65 11.49
CA THR A 198 14.00 -18.79 11.19
C THR A 198 12.59 -18.28 10.91
N LEU A 199 11.99 -18.76 9.83
CA LEU A 199 10.55 -18.58 9.60
C LEU A 199 9.75 -19.48 10.55
N PRO A 200 8.54 -19.08 10.94
CA PRO A 200 7.64 -19.90 11.72
C PRO A 200 7.23 -21.19 10.99
#